data_f29e448a4efcf3a4ec5b1608b4c4ffbd
#
_entry.id   f29e448a4efcf3a4ec5b1608b4c4ffbd
#
_cell.length_a   1.000
_cell.length_b   1.000
_cell.length_c   1.000
_cell.angle_alpha   90.00
_cell.angle_beta   90.00
_cell.angle_gamma   90.00
#
_symmetry.space_group_name_H-M   'P 1'
#
loop_
_entity.id
_entity.type
_entity.pdbx_description
1 polymer ?
#
loop_
_entity_poly.entity_id
_entity_poly.type
_entity_poly.pdbx_seq_one_letter_code
_entity_poly.pdbx_strand_id
1 'polypeptide(L)'
;EPTPTIIEAAIALYEENTVEDITKHGGDIDKASTELSRIIDFCRENKRKAICFITGVPGAGKTLIGLNTAIDQFNRGGKAVYLSGNFPLVEVLQEALTRDYVRREKIKAKKEGRKTCTKEEAKSKVKAFIQMIHHYRDLYLEGTEVVGNEIRPIEGYFQSHTDKAYIPTEHVAIFDEAQRAWTGDELKRFMREKKGIRDFPYSEPEYLISCMNRQLDWGVVVCLVGNGQAINKGEAGLTEWIESISRSYKDWDVYMSEYLLQSGDVNQTELALIKQQLKPREDLHLKMSMRSFRSEKVSIFVNQLLALQKEEATETLKELENYPIVLTRSLDKAKQWLREHARGSERFGLLASSKA
;
A
#
# COMPACT_ATOMS: atom_id res chain seq x y z
N GLU A 1 12.38 11.15 21.64
CA GLU A 1 12.14 11.89 20.38
C GLU A 1 10.83 11.41 19.78
N PRO A 2 10.02 12.28 19.19
CA PRO A 2 8.79 11.87 18.51
C PRO A 2 9.12 11.02 17.29
N THR A 3 8.28 10.03 17.01
CA THR A 3 8.37 9.24 15.77
C THR A 3 8.18 10.17 14.57
N PRO A 4 9.04 10.12 13.53
CA PRO A 4 8.90 10.96 12.36
C PRO A 4 7.55 10.72 11.66
N THR A 5 7.02 11.74 11.04
CA THR A 5 5.85 11.60 10.18
C THR A 5 6.20 10.75 8.96
N ILE A 6 5.22 10.13 8.32
CA ILE A 6 5.44 9.36 7.09
C ILE A 6 6.10 10.20 5.98
N ILE A 7 5.89 11.50 5.99
CA ILE A 7 6.49 12.44 5.03
C ILE A 7 7.98 12.61 5.33
N GLU A 8 8.34 12.86 6.59
CA GLU A 8 9.74 12.98 7.02
C GLU A 8 10.50 11.69 6.78
N ALA A 9 9.89 10.55 7.10
CA ALA A 9 10.44 9.24 6.82
C ALA A 9 10.64 8.99 5.31
N ALA A 10 9.66 9.34 4.47
CA ALA A 10 9.77 9.19 3.02
C ALA A 10 10.87 10.09 2.42
N ILE A 11 11.02 11.32 2.91
CA ILE A 11 12.10 12.23 2.49
C ILE A 11 13.46 11.66 2.90
N ALA A 12 13.60 11.21 4.15
CA ALA A 12 14.85 10.65 4.65
C ALA A 12 15.26 9.37 3.88
N LEU A 13 14.33 8.48 3.56
CA LEU A 13 14.57 7.32 2.70
C LEU A 13 14.99 7.73 1.29
N TYR A 14 14.38 8.76 0.75
CA TYR A 14 14.74 9.27 -0.56
C TYR A 14 16.12 9.96 -0.57
N GLU A 15 16.64 10.41 0.58
CA GLU A 15 17.99 10.93 0.79
C GLU A 15 19.04 9.82 1.03
N GLU A 16 18.71 8.56 0.74
CA GLU A 16 19.59 7.39 0.93
C GLU A 16 19.90 7.08 2.41
N ASN A 17 19.11 7.59 3.35
CA ASN A 17 19.18 7.19 4.74
C ASN A 17 18.48 5.84 4.94
N THR A 18 18.98 5.04 5.88
CA THR A 18 18.35 3.77 6.23
C THR A 18 17.13 3.98 7.12
N VAL A 19 16.24 2.97 7.17
CA VAL A 19 15.08 3.00 8.08
C VAL A 19 15.54 3.06 9.54
N GLU A 20 16.68 2.46 9.87
CA GLU A 20 17.31 2.50 11.20
C GLU A 20 17.62 3.93 11.65
N ASP A 21 18.08 4.79 10.74
CA ASP A 21 18.34 6.21 11.02
C ASP A 21 17.06 7.00 11.34
N ILE A 22 15.90 6.47 10.95
CA ILE A 22 14.61 7.14 11.05
C ILE A 22 13.82 6.66 12.26
N THR A 23 14.00 5.41 12.70
CA THR A 23 13.18 4.81 13.76
C THR A 23 14.02 4.11 14.82
N LYS A 24 13.76 4.41 16.09
CA LYS A 24 14.42 3.72 17.23
C LYS A 24 13.99 2.24 17.40
N HIS A 25 13.00 1.77 16.63
CA HIS A 25 12.41 0.44 16.72
C HIS A 25 12.35 -0.25 15.34
N GLY A 26 13.34 0.03 14.48
CA GLY A 26 13.38 -0.39 13.07
C GLY A 26 13.49 -1.90 12.82
N GLY A 27 13.79 -2.71 13.83
CA GLY A 27 14.17 -4.11 13.64
C GLY A 27 13.20 -4.97 12.81
N ASP A 28 11.88 -4.80 12.97
CA ASP A 28 10.90 -5.56 12.18
C ASP A 28 10.77 -5.00 10.76
N ILE A 29 10.86 -3.67 10.61
CA ILE A 29 10.79 -3.01 9.31
C ILE A 29 12.01 -3.37 8.46
N ASP A 30 13.20 -3.35 9.07
CA ASP A 30 14.46 -3.68 8.36
C ASP A 30 14.49 -5.14 7.93
N LYS A 31 14.03 -6.06 8.78
CA LYS A 31 13.90 -7.49 8.42
C LYS A 31 12.93 -7.67 7.26
N ALA A 32 11.74 -7.08 7.34
CA ALA A 32 10.74 -7.17 6.29
C ALA A 32 11.22 -6.53 4.98
N SER A 33 11.88 -5.37 5.02
CA SER A 33 12.47 -4.72 3.86
C SER A 33 13.59 -5.56 3.24
N THR A 34 14.45 -6.15 4.08
CA THR A 34 15.54 -7.03 3.63
C THR A 34 14.99 -8.30 2.99
N GLU A 35 14.00 -8.95 3.61
CA GLU A 35 13.39 -10.15 3.05
C GLU A 35 12.64 -9.84 1.74
N LEU A 36 11.93 -8.72 1.66
CA LEU A 36 11.29 -8.29 0.43
C LEU A 36 12.31 -8.04 -0.69
N SER A 37 13.44 -7.40 -0.39
CA SER A 37 14.53 -7.20 -1.36
C SER A 37 15.11 -8.53 -1.83
N ARG A 38 15.30 -9.51 -0.95
CA ARG A 38 15.73 -10.86 -1.32
C ARG A 38 14.75 -11.57 -2.25
N ILE A 39 13.45 -11.45 -1.99
CA ILE A 39 12.40 -12.02 -2.85
C ILE A 39 12.43 -11.37 -4.23
N ILE A 40 12.55 -10.05 -4.30
CA ILE A 40 12.63 -9.31 -5.57
C ILE A 40 13.87 -9.74 -6.36
N ASP A 41 15.04 -9.78 -5.71
CA ASP A 41 16.30 -10.20 -6.34
C ASP A 41 16.22 -11.65 -6.81
N PHE A 42 15.68 -12.57 -6.00
CA PHE A 42 15.45 -13.96 -6.38
C PHE A 42 14.54 -14.08 -7.62
N CYS A 43 13.42 -13.34 -7.66
CA CYS A 43 12.51 -13.35 -8.81
C CYS A 43 13.20 -12.85 -10.08
N ARG A 44 14.00 -11.79 -9.96
CA ARG A 44 14.77 -11.23 -11.08
C ARG A 44 15.79 -12.21 -11.63
N GLU A 45 16.58 -12.84 -10.75
CA GLU A 45 17.67 -13.76 -11.14
C GLU A 45 17.12 -15.06 -11.72
N ASN A 46 16.00 -15.56 -11.19
CA ASN A 46 15.43 -16.85 -11.58
C ASN A 46 14.26 -16.73 -12.58
N LYS A 47 13.98 -15.53 -13.09
CA LYS A 47 12.87 -15.25 -14.01
C LYS A 47 11.54 -15.79 -13.49
N ARG A 48 11.22 -15.44 -12.23
CA ARG A 48 10.00 -15.88 -11.55
C ARG A 48 9.05 -14.72 -11.36
N LYS A 49 7.77 -15.05 -11.22
CA LYS A 49 6.73 -14.11 -10.82
C LYS A 49 6.26 -14.45 -9.41
N ALA A 50 6.03 -13.43 -8.61
CA ALA A 50 5.63 -13.63 -7.22
C ALA A 50 4.64 -12.57 -6.73
N ILE A 51 3.87 -12.94 -5.73
CA ILE A 51 3.10 -12.04 -4.89
C ILE A 51 3.52 -12.17 -3.44
N CYS A 52 3.69 -11.04 -2.76
CA CYS A 52 4.12 -10.96 -1.37
C CYS A 52 3.05 -10.25 -0.54
N PHE A 53 2.58 -10.86 0.53
CA PHE A 53 1.65 -10.26 1.48
C PHE A 53 2.42 -9.82 2.73
N ILE A 54 2.51 -8.51 2.93
CA ILE A 54 3.09 -7.91 4.14
C ILE A 54 1.95 -7.51 5.06
N THR A 55 1.93 -8.09 6.25
CA THR A 55 0.91 -7.84 7.26
C THR A 55 1.52 -7.16 8.49
N GLY A 56 0.71 -6.68 9.38
CA GLY A 56 1.16 -6.10 10.65
C GLY A 56 0.10 -5.25 11.31
N VAL A 57 0.28 -5.03 12.60
CA VAL A 57 -0.62 -4.22 13.41
C VAL A 57 -0.77 -2.78 12.86
N PRO A 58 -1.87 -2.08 13.16
CA PRO A 58 -2.02 -0.69 12.74
C PRO A 58 -0.85 0.18 13.21
N GLY A 59 -0.27 0.95 12.28
CA GLY A 59 0.88 1.80 12.59
C GLY A 59 2.24 1.08 12.67
N ALA A 60 2.34 -0.19 12.28
CA ALA A 60 3.59 -0.94 12.28
C ALA A 60 4.60 -0.53 11.18
N GLY A 61 4.23 0.39 10.28
CA GLY A 61 5.15 0.88 9.26
C GLY A 61 5.02 0.20 7.88
N LYS A 62 3.93 -0.52 7.60
CA LYS A 62 3.69 -1.16 6.28
C LYS A 62 3.88 -0.20 5.11
N THR A 63 3.23 0.97 5.16
CA THR A 63 3.37 2.02 4.15
C THR A 63 4.83 2.46 3.97
N LEU A 64 5.59 2.52 5.07
CA LEU A 64 7.01 2.88 5.04
C LEU A 64 7.84 1.81 4.31
N ILE A 65 7.58 0.52 4.54
CA ILE A 65 8.23 -0.56 3.79
C ILE A 65 7.93 -0.44 2.29
N GLY A 66 6.68 -0.21 1.92
CA GLY A 66 6.31 -0.04 0.52
C GLY A 66 7.02 1.12 -0.15
N LEU A 67 7.07 2.27 0.50
CA LEU A 67 7.79 3.45 0.01
C LEU A 67 9.31 3.19 -0.07
N ASN A 68 9.89 2.60 0.96
CA ASN A 68 11.31 2.24 0.97
C ASN A 68 11.66 1.31 -0.19
N THR A 69 10.85 0.28 -0.42
CA THR A 69 11.05 -0.65 -1.53
C THR A 69 10.96 0.05 -2.89
N ALA A 70 9.98 0.93 -3.10
CA ALA A 70 9.84 1.68 -4.35
C ALA A 70 11.04 2.60 -4.59
N ILE A 71 11.51 3.30 -3.56
CA ILE A 71 12.66 4.21 -3.61
C ILE A 71 13.96 3.43 -3.83
N ASP A 72 14.17 2.32 -3.11
CA ASP A 72 15.36 1.48 -3.27
C ASP A 72 15.45 0.92 -4.71
N GLN A 73 14.35 0.41 -5.24
CA GLN A 73 14.33 -0.06 -6.62
C GLN A 73 14.60 1.07 -7.62
N PHE A 74 14.04 2.26 -7.39
CA PHE A 74 14.32 3.44 -8.21
C PHE A 74 15.81 3.83 -8.17
N ASN A 75 16.43 3.85 -7.00
CA ASN A 75 17.85 4.19 -6.81
C ASN A 75 18.79 3.16 -7.46
N ARG A 76 18.41 1.88 -7.47
CA ARG A 76 19.14 0.79 -8.15
C ARG A 76 18.93 0.76 -9.67
N GLY A 77 18.19 1.74 -10.23
CA GLY A 77 17.85 1.77 -11.66
C GLY A 77 16.77 0.77 -12.08
N GLY A 78 16.14 0.11 -11.12
CA GLY A 78 14.95 -0.72 -11.34
C GLY A 78 13.70 0.13 -11.49
N LYS A 79 12.61 -0.50 -11.92
CA LYS A 79 11.32 0.16 -12.08
C LYS A 79 10.32 -0.48 -11.12
N ALA A 80 9.96 0.26 -10.09
CA ALA A 80 8.92 -0.09 -9.13
C ALA A 80 7.90 1.03 -9.04
N VAL A 81 6.65 0.68 -8.72
CA VAL A 81 5.59 1.65 -8.47
C VAL A 81 4.90 1.37 -7.14
N TYR A 82 4.73 2.43 -6.35
CA TYR A 82 3.92 2.43 -5.14
C TYR A 82 2.52 2.98 -5.48
N LEU A 83 1.51 2.19 -5.19
CA LEU A 83 0.12 2.42 -5.57
C LEU A 83 -0.76 2.49 -4.32
N SER A 84 -1.49 3.58 -4.16
CA SER A 84 -2.43 3.73 -3.05
C SER A 84 -3.78 4.27 -3.53
N GLY A 85 -4.86 3.82 -2.89
CA GLY A 85 -6.20 4.38 -3.06
C GLY A 85 -6.43 5.66 -2.24
N ASN A 86 -5.48 6.04 -1.37
CA ASN A 86 -5.57 7.21 -0.51
C ASN A 86 -5.08 8.47 -1.23
N PHE A 87 -6.00 9.17 -1.90
CA PHE A 87 -5.68 10.39 -2.67
C PHE A 87 -4.90 11.45 -1.87
N PRO A 88 -5.32 11.87 -0.65
CA PRO A 88 -4.55 12.85 0.14
C PRO A 88 -3.13 12.39 0.43
N LEU A 89 -2.92 11.11 0.75
CA LEU A 89 -1.60 10.56 1.02
C LEU A 89 -0.70 10.66 -0.22
N VAL A 90 -1.20 10.21 -1.37
CA VAL A 90 -0.44 10.23 -2.63
C VAL A 90 -0.07 11.66 -3.02
N GLU A 91 -0.99 12.62 -2.95
CA GLU A 91 -0.70 14.02 -3.28
C GLU A 91 0.36 14.63 -2.37
N VAL A 92 0.24 14.40 -1.06
CA VAL A 92 1.20 14.94 -0.08
C VAL A 92 2.59 14.34 -0.27
N LEU A 93 2.69 13.02 -0.48
CA LEU A 93 3.95 12.35 -0.77
C LEU A 93 4.58 12.85 -2.07
N GLN A 94 3.79 12.95 -3.14
CA GLN A 94 4.27 13.45 -4.42
C GLN A 94 4.82 14.89 -4.31
N GLU A 95 4.11 15.77 -3.63
CA GLU A 95 4.56 17.17 -3.47
C GLU A 95 5.81 17.25 -2.58
N ALA A 96 5.86 16.52 -1.46
CA ALA A 96 6.99 16.53 -0.54
C ALA A 96 8.27 16.04 -1.23
N LEU A 97 8.21 14.87 -1.89
CA LEU A 97 9.35 14.31 -2.61
C LEU A 97 9.74 15.12 -3.84
N THR A 98 8.79 15.78 -4.51
CA THR A 98 9.09 16.71 -5.62
C THR A 98 9.90 17.90 -5.12
N ARG A 99 9.51 18.51 -3.98
CA ARG A 99 10.25 19.65 -3.39
C ARG A 99 11.65 19.22 -2.98
N ASP A 100 11.76 18.07 -2.36
CA ASP A 100 13.05 17.54 -1.95
C ASP A 100 13.95 17.23 -3.15
N TYR A 101 13.43 16.57 -4.18
CA TYR A 101 14.16 16.31 -5.43
C TYR A 101 14.69 17.61 -6.06
N VAL A 102 13.85 18.64 -6.17
CA VAL A 102 14.27 19.96 -6.71
C VAL A 102 15.37 20.58 -5.85
N ARG A 103 15.27 20.50 -4.51
CA ARG A 103 16.27 21.01 -3.57
C ARG A 103 17.64 20.35 -3.81
N ARG A 104 17.66 19.01 -3.89
CA ARG A 104 18.90 18.24 -4.10
C ARG A 104 19.49 18.49 -5.49
N GLU A 105 18.65 18.48 -6.53
CA GLU A 105 19.10 18.77 -7.90
C GLU A 105 19.70 20.18 -8.05
N LYS A 106 19.18 21.19 -7.33
CA LYS A 106 19.79 22.52 -7.30
C LYS A 106 21.21 22.49 -6.72
N ILE A 107 21.41 21.75 -5.62
CA ILE A 107 22.74 21.64 -4.98
C ILE A 107 23.70 20.90 -5.92
N LYS A 108 23.27 19.80 -6.52
CA LYS A 108 24.06 18.99 -7.43
C LYS A 108 24.42 19.75 -8.71
N ALA A 109 23.43 20.41 -9.33
CA ALA A 109 23.62 21.19 -10.54
C ALA A 109 24.60 22.36 -10.33
N LYS A 110 24.55 23.01 -9.13
CA LYS A 110 25.50 24.06 -8.77
C LYS A 110 26.94 23.54 -8.66
N LYS A 111 27.12 22.33 -8.08
CA LYS A 111 28.46 21.69 -8.00
C LYS A 111 28.98 21.28 -9.37
N GLU A 112 28.10 20.81 -10.25
CA GLU A 112 28.45 20.30 -11.58
C GLU A 112 28.45 21.36 -12.68
N GLY A 113 28.08 22.62 -12.38
CA GLY A 113 28.03 23.71 -13.35
C GLY A 113 26.96 23.52 -14.44
N ARG A 114 25.92 22.73 -14.20
CA ARG A 114 24.84 22.45 -15.16
C ARG A 114 23.51 23.12 -14.76
N LYS A 115 22.58 23.16 -15.71
CA LYS A 115 21.22 23.64 -15.44
C LYS A 115 20.47 22.68 -14.52
N THR A 116 19.72 23.22 -13.56
CA THR A 116 18.84 22.45 -12.68
C THR A 116 17.58 21.98 -13.39
N CYS A 117 16.93 20.93 -12.89
CA CYS A 117 15.62 20.49 -13.39
C CYS A 117 14.50 21.47 -12.99
N THR A 118 13.45 21.49 -13.77
CA THR A 118 12.21 22.21 -13.45
C THR A 118 11.39 21.45 -12.39
N LYS A 119 10.42 22.12 -11.75
CA LYS A 119 9.51 21.47 -10.82
C LYS A 119 8.63 20.43 -11.53
N GLU A 120 8.23 20.68 -12.74
CA GLU A 120 7.44 19.78 -13.59
C GLU A 120 8.20 18.48 -13.92
N GLU A 121 9.47 18.61 -14.32
CA GLU A 121 10.34 17.45 -14.56
C GLU A 121 10.52 16.60 -13.29
N ALA A 122 10.76 17.26 -12.15
CA ALA A 122 10.86 16.59 -10.86
C ALA A 122 9.55 15.87 -10.49
N LYS A 123 8.41 16.56 -10.66
CA LYS A 123 7.08 15.99 -10.40
C LYS A 123 6.78 14.80 -11.30
N SER A 124 7.15 14.85 -12.58
CA SER A 124 7.00 13.73 -13.50
C SER A 124 7.77 12.49 -13.02
N LYS A 125 9.03 12.69 -12.56
CA LYS A 125 9.85 11.59 -12.02
C LYS A 125 9.23 10.97 -10.76
N VAL A 126 8.74 11.79 -9.83
CA VAL A 126 8.11 11.29 -8.60
C VAL A 126 6.80 10.56 -8.93
N LYS A 127 5.99 11.10 -9.83
CA LYS A 127 4.76 10.45 -10.30
C LYS A 127 5.00 9.12 -11.00
N ALA A 128 6.18 8.88 -11.54
CA ALA A 128 6.50 7.61 -12.17
C ALA A 128 6.52 6.44 -11.16
N PHE A 129 6.90 6.68 -9.89
CA PHE A 129 6.98 5.64 -8.89
C PHE A 129 5.99 5.76 -7.72
N ILE A 130 5.23 6.86 -7.61
CA ILE A 130 4.13 7.00 -6.63
C ILE A 130 2.86 7.42 -7.39
N GLN A 131 1.86 6.56 -7.42
CA GLN A 131 0.65 6.78 -8.21
C GLN A 131 -0.62 6.40 -7.44
N MET A 132 -1.74 6.92 -7.91
CA MET A 132 -3.06 6.42 -7.54
C MET A 132 -3.32 5.09 -8.25
N ILE A 133 -3.86 4.12 -7.51
CA ILE A 133 -4.17 2.79 -8.05
C ILE A 133 -5.06 2.84 -9.31
N HIS A 134 -6.04 3.74 -9.34
CA HIS A 134 -6.93 3.87 -10.49
C HIS A 134 -6.22 4.48 -11.71
N HIS A 135 -5.20 5.32 -11.53
CA HIS A 135 -4.40 5.81 -12.67
C HIS A 135 -3.59 4.67 -13.29
N TYR A 136 -2.97 3.83 -12.47
CA TYR A 136 -2.25 2.64 -12.93
C TYR A 136 -3.19 1.68 -13.67
N ARG A 137 -4.35 1.39 -13.08
CA ARG A 137 -5.38 0.56 -13.69
C ARG A 137 -5.81 1.10 -15.06
N ASP A 138 -6.14 2.37 -15.13
CA ASP A 138 -6.64 3.01 -16.36
C ASP A 138 -5.56 3.10 -17.44
N LEU A 139 -4.30 3.33 -17.06
CA LEU A 139 -3.14 3.37 -17.96
C LEU A 139 -2.97 2.04 -18.71
N TYR A 140 -3.05 0.92 -18.01
CA TYR A 140 -2.86 -0.41 -18.61
C TYR A 140 -4.15 -1.04 -19.15
N LEU A 141 -5.27 -0.34 -19.00
CA LEU A 141 -6.53 -0.66 -19.68
C LEU A 141 -6.60 -0.02 -21.08
N GLU A 142 -5.96 1.12 -21.25
CA GLU A 142 -5.92 1.84 -22.51
C GLU A 142 -5.29 0.97 -23.62
N GLY A 143 -5.92 0.92 -24.79
CA GLY A 143 -5.47 0.08 -25.91
C GLY A 143 -5.75 -1.41 -25.74
N THR A 144 -6.65 -1.78 -24.81
CA THR A 144 -7.08 -3.17 -24.61
C THR A 144 -8.58 -3.32 -24.85
N GLU A 145 -9.00 -4.54 -25.13
CA GLU A 145 -10.39 -4.92 -25.28
C GLU A 145 -10.71 -6.21 -24.53
N VAL A 146 -11.99 -6.40 -24.20
CA VAL A 146 -12.49 -7.62 -23.56
C VAL A 146 -12.86 -8.62 -24.65
N VAL A 147 -12.20 -9.78 -24.67
CA VAL A 147 -12.47 -10.90 -25.60
C VAL A 147 -12.80 -12.14 -24.78
N GLY A 148 -14.07 -12.47 -24.66
CA GLY A 148 -14.55 -13.54 -23.77
C GLY A 148 -14.27 -13.18 -22.30
N ASN A 149 -13.46 -14.00 -21.63
CA ASN A 149 -13.05 -13.79 -20.23
C ASN A 149 -11.62 -13.25 -20.09
N GLU A 150 -11.06 -12.64 -21.14
CA GLU A 150 -9.70 -12.13 -21.14
C GLU A 150 -9.65 -10.67 -21.60
N ILE A 151 -8.62 -9.97 -21.15
CA ILE A 151 -8.28 -8.62 -21.62
C ILE A 151 -7.08 -8.74 -22.55
N ARG A 152 -7.24 -8.35 -23.80
CA ARG A 152 -6.22 -8.47 -24.85
C ARG A 152 -5.87 -7.11 -25.44
N PRO A 153 -4.65 -6.94 -25.99
CA PRO A 153 -4.31 -5.73 -26.70
C PRO A 153 -5.13 -5.64 -27.99
N ILE A 154 -5.60 -4.44 -28.28
CA ILE A 154 -6.23 -4.13 -29.60
C ILE A 154 -5.14 -4.21 -30.65
N GLU A 155 -5.40 -4.93 -31.72
CA GLU A 155 -4.44 -5.12 -32.85
C GLU A 155 -4.03 -3.76 -33.45
N GLY A 156 -2.73 -3.54 -33.60
CA GLY A 156 -2.19 -2.31 -34.19
C GLY A 156 -2.20 -1.08 -33.28
N TYR A 157 -2.84 -1.15 -32.09
CA TYR A 157 -2.95 0.02 -31.21
C TYR A 157 -1.59 0.53 -30.74
N PHE A 158 -0.75 -0.34 -30.18
CA PHE A 158 0.55 0.05 -29.61
C PHE A 158 1.61 0.35 -30.65
N GLN A 159 1.41 -0.05 -31.91
CA GLN A 159 2.24 0.35 -33.06
C GLN A 159 1.95 1.79 -33.47
N SER A 160 0.70 2.23 -33.36
CA SER A 160 0.26 3.59 -33.71
C SER A 160 0.36 4.58 -32.57
N HIS A 161 0.42 4.10 -31.31
CA HIS A 161 0.54 4.88 -30.09
C HIS A 161 1.83 4.51 -29.35
N THR A 162 2.96 4.94 -29.89
CA THR A 162 4.30 4.56 -29.40
C THR A 162 4.65 5.12 -28.02
N ASP A 163 3.89 6.08 -27.52
CA ASP A 163 3.95 6.61 -26.16
C ASP A 163 3.23 5.73 -25.13
N LYS A 164 2.48 4.72 -25.59
CA LYS A 164 1.73 3.75 -24.77
C LYS A 164 2.41 2.38 -24.77
N ALA A 165 2.19 1.62 -23.72
CA ALA A 165 2.75 0.28 -23.59
C ALA A 165 1.70 -0.70 -23.04
N TYR A 166 1.59 -1.87 -23.67
CA TYR A 166 0.77 -2.97 -23.16
C TYR A 166 1.42 -3.64 -21.95
N ILE A 167 2.73 -3.83 -22.00
CA ILE A 167 3.52 -4.43 -20.91
C ILE A 167 3.94 -3.30 -19.96
N PRO A 168 3.65 -3.38 -18.67
CA PRO A 168 4.14 -2.41 -17.69
C PRO A 168 5.65 -2.23 -17.78
N THR A 169 6.11 -1.03 -17.54
CA THR A 169 7.55 -0.78 -17.46
C THR A 169 8.11 -1.22 -16.11
N GLU A 170 7.24 -1.33 -15.13
CA GLU A 170 7.53 -1.73 -13.76
C GLU A 170 7.61 -3.26 -13.65
N HIS A 171 8.60 -3.72 -12.92
CA HIS A 171 8.73 -5.13 -12.51
C HIS A 171 8.25 -5.36 -11.08
N VAL A 172 8.06 -4.31 -10.30
CA VAL A 172 7.55 -4.36 -8.92
C VAL A 172 6.38 -3.40 -8.78
N ALA A 173 5.23 -3.92 -8.40
CA ALA A 173 4.04 -3.13 -8.09
C ALA A 173 3.65 -3.34 -6.62
N ILE A 174 3.58 -2.23 -5.85
CA ILE A 174 3.33 -2.26 -4.42
C ILE A 174 1.96 -1.64 -4.18
N PHE A 175 1.02 -2.41 -3.64
CA PHE A 175 -0.34 -2.00 -3.36
C PHE A 175 -0.53 -1.72 -1.87
N ASP A 176 -0.72 -0.46 -1.52
CA ASP A 176 -1.02 -0.04 -0.15
C ASP A 176 -2.51 -0.25 0.15
N GLU A 177 -2.82 -0.72 1.37
CA GLU A 177 -4.18 -1.09 1.79
C GLU A 177 -4.84 -2.09 0.80
N ALA A 178 -4.10 -3.11 0.39
CA ALA A 178 -4.52 -4.05 -0.67
C ALA A 178 -5.86 -4.75 -0.37
N GLN A 179 -6.27 -4.89 0.90
CA GLN A 179 -7.56 -5.45 1.29
C GLN A 179 -8.75 -4.60 0.83
N ARG A 180 -8.52 -3.33 0.44
CA ARG A 180 -9.57 -2.40 -0.04
C ARG A 180 -9.81 -2.45 -1.53
N ALA A 181 -9.11 -3.30 -2.26
CA ALA A 181 -9.35 -3.52 -3.69
C ALA A 181 -10.79 -3.98 -3.93
N TRP A 182 -11.34 -3.66 -5.09
CA TRP A 182 -12.75 -3.91 -5.40
C TRP A 182 -13.01 -5.34 -5.81
N THR A 183 -14.17 -5.86 -5.40
CA THR A 183 -14.70 -7.14 -5.88
C THR A 183 -14.98 -7.11 -7.38
N GLY A 184 -15.15 -8.28 -8.00
CA GLY A 184 -15.49 -8.39 -9.41
C GLY A 184 -16.80 -7.65 -9.77
N ASP A 185 -17.83 -7.77 -8.94
CA ASP A 185 -19.11 -7.09 -9.16
C ASP A 185 -18.98 -5.56 -9.12
N GLU A 186 -18.21 -5.04 -8.15
CA GLU A 186 -17.99 -3.61 -8.01
C GLU A 186 -17.19 -3.05 -9.19
N LEU A 187 -16.10 -3.72 -9.58
CA LEU A 187 -15.30 -3.30 -10.72
C LEU A 187 -16.08 -3.42 -12.04
N LYS A 188 -16.82 -4.51 -12.25
CA LYS A 188 -17.67 -4.70 -13.43
C LYS A 188 -18.71 -3.58 -13.56
N ARG A 189 -19.36 -3.21 -12.43
CA ARG A 189 -20.30 -2.09 -12.39
C ARG A 189 -19.61 -0.78 -12.79
N PHE A 190 -18.47 -0.47 -12.17
CA PHE A 190 -17.70 0.75 -12.48
C PHE A 190 -17.26 0.79 -13.95
N MET A 191 -16.74 -0.29 -14.49
CA MET A 191 -16.28 -0.37 -15.88
C MET A 191 -17.42 -0.13 -16.86
N ARG A 192 -18.59 -0.70 -16.60
CA ARG A 192 -19.80 -0.45 -17.40
C ARG A 192 -20.26 1.00 -17.33
N GLU A 193 -20.36 1.58 -16.11
CA GLU A 193 -20.95 2.90 -15.90
C GLU A 193 -20.01 4.06 -16.24
N LYS A 194 -18.71 3.91 -16.00
CA LYS A 194 -17.71 4.97 -16.14
C LYS A 194 -16.80 4.83 -17.36
N LYS A 195 -16.62 3.62 -17.84
CA LYS A 195 -15.70 3.33 -18.98
C LYS A 195 -16.45 2.81 -20.21
N GLY A 196 -17.74 2.48 -20.10
CA GLY A 196 -18.52 1.90 -21.19
C GLY A 196 -18.13 0.46 -21.55
N ILE A 197 -17.28 -0.19 -20.72
CA ILE A 197 -16.82 -1.55 -20.92
C ILE A 197 -17.83 -2.51 -20.31
N ARG A 198 -18.50 -3.30 -21.13
CA ARG A 198 -19.44 -4.33 -20.71
C ARG A 198 -18.69 -5.61 -20.39
N ASP A 199 -19.23 -6.36 -19.44
CA ASP A 199 -18.76 -7.72 -19.10
C ASP A 199 -17.27 -7.82 -18.76
N PHE A 200 -16.76 -6.80 -18.05
CA PHE A 200 -15.38 -6.81 -17.54
C PHE A 200 -15.15 -8.07 -16.71
N PRO A 201 -14.13 -8.91 -17.06
CA PRO A 201 -14.08 -10.27 -16.55
C PRO A 201 -13.44 -10.42 -15.17
N TYR A 202 -12.67 -9.43 -14.70
CA TYR A 202 -11.81 -9.54 -13.52
C TYR A 202 -12.32 -8.75 -12.33
N SER A 203 -11.95 -9.20 -11.12
CA SER A 203 -11.90 -8.34 -9.94
C SER A 203 -10.71 -7.35 -10.03
N GLU A 204 -10.67 -6.35 -9.16
CA GLU A 204 -9.52 -5.42 -9.16
C GLU A 204 -8.20 -6.13 -8.82
N PRO A 205 -8.12 -7.02 -7.80
CA PRO A 205 -6.94 -7.86 -7.59
C PRO A 205 -6.51 -8.63 -8.83
N GLU A 206 -7.42 -9.35 -9.47
CA GLU A 206 -7.12 -10.16 -10.65
C GLU A 206 -6.62 -9.31 -11.81
N TYR A 207 -7.24 -8.16 -12.03
CA TYR A 207 -6.80 -7.23 -13.07
C TYR A 207 -5.40 -6.68 -12.81
N LEU A 208 -5.12 -6.27 -11.58
CA LEU A 208 -3.82 -5.71 -11.20
C LEU A 208 -2.70 -6.75 -11.32
N ILE A 209 -2.97 -8.01 -10.93
CA ILE A 209 -2.05 -9.13 -11.16
C ILE A 209 -1.89 -9.35 -12.67
N SER A 210 -2.98 -9.30 -13.46
CA SER A 210 -2.93 -9.47 -14.91
C SER A 210 -2.00 -8.47 -15.60
N CYS A 211 -1.99 -7.22 -15.15
CA CYS A 211 -1.06 -6.21 -15.65
C CYS A 211 0.39 -6.64 -15.46
N MET A 212 0.75 -7.06 -14.25
CA MET A 212 2.10 -7.54 -13.93
C MET A 212 2.43 -8.88 -14.62
N ASN A 213 1.40 -9.70 -14.88
CA ASN A 213 1.58 -10.97 -15.59
C ASN A 213 1.96 -10.80 -17.06
N ARG A 214 1.77 -9.60 -17.64
CA ARG A 214 2.24 -9.27 -19.00
C ARG A 214 3.77 -9.19 -19.10
N GLN A 215 4.50 -9.06 -17.98
CA GLN A 215 5.96 -9.15 -17.97
C GLN A 215 6.41 -10.51 -18.52
N LEU A 216 7.45 -10.50 -19.39
CA LEU A 216 7.88 -11.69 -20.10
C LEU A 216 8.76 -12.61 -19.27
N ASP A 217 9.48 -12.04 -18.30
CA ASP A 217 10.49 -12.75 -17.52
C ASP A 217 10.15 -12.81 -16.02
N TRP A 218 10.12 -11.69 -15.33
CA TRP A 218 9.85 -11.65 -13.90
C TRP A 218 8.96 -10.47 -13.51
N GLY A 219 8.35 -10.60 -12.35
CA GLY A 219 7.55 -9.52 -11.77
C GLY A 219 7.14 -9.84 -10.34
N VAL A 220 7.05 -8.81 -9.50
CA VAL A 220 6.66 -8.96 -8.10
C VAL A 220 5.51 -8.00 -7.78
N VAL A 221 4.43 -8.55 -7.26
CA VAL A 221 3.33 -7.82 -6.65
C VAL A 221 3.52 -7.84 -5.14
N VAL A 222 3.47 -6.69 -4.51
CA VAL A 222 3.55 -6.55 -3.05
C VAL A 222 2.25 -5.98 -2.53
N CYS A 223 1.56 -6.72 -1.67
CA CYS A 223 0.31 -6.33 -1.04
C CYS A 223 0.58 -5.95 0.42
N LEU A 224 0.44 -4.67 0.76
CA LEU A 224 0.47 -4.21 2.14
C LEU A 224 -0.94 -4.31 2.71
N VAL A 225 -1.14 -5.20 3.69
CA VAL A 225 -2.45 -5.57 4.21
C VAL A 225 -2.61 -5.11 5.65
N GLY A 226 -3.65 -4.32 5.93
CA GLY A 226 -4.01 -3.91 7.29
C GLY A 226 -4.83 -4.99 7.98
N ASN A 227 -4.34 -5.53 9.10
CA ASN A 227 -5.07 -6.53 9.89
C ASN A 227 -6.18 -5.88 10.72
N GLY A 228 -7.30 -6.58 10.90
CA GLY A 228 -8.38 -6.18 11.79
C GLY A 228 -9.17 -4.94 11.36
N GLN A 229 -8.98 -4.44 10.14
CA GLN A 229 -9.80 -3.37 9.61
C GLN A 229 -11.10 -3.94 9.04
N ALA A 230 -12.23 -3.31 9.37
CA ALA A 230 -13.51 -3.67 8.79
C ALA A 230 -13.44 -3.49 7.27
N ILE A 231 -13.82 -4.53 6.53
CA ILE A 231 -13.95 -4.48 5.07
C ILE A 231 -15.28 -3.81 4.76
N ASN A 232 -15.25 -2.75 3.93
CA ASN A 232 -16.46 -2.08 3.50
C ASN A 232 -17.17 -2.89 2.42
N LYS A 233 -18.46 -2.63 2.24
CA LYS A 233 -19.23 -3.28 1.17
C LYS A 233 -18.60 -2.96 -0.19
N GLY A 234 -18.22 -4.02 -0.93
CA GLY A 234 -17.58 -3.90 -2.24
C GLY A 234 -16.05 -4.00 -2.21
N GLU A 235 -15.42 -4.02 -1.01
CA GLU A 235 -14.00 -4.34 -0.86
C GLU A 235 -13.80 -5.86 -0.87
N ALA A 236 -12.75 -6.31 -1.56
CA ALA A 236 -12.51 -7.71 -1.86
C ALA A 236 -11.82 -8.49 -0.71
N GLY A 237 -11.21 -7.76 0.23
CA GLY A 237 -10.41 -8.40 1.26
C GLY A 237 -9.17 -9.11 0.71
N LEU A 238 -8.56 -9.93 1.55
CA LEU A 238 -7.40 -10.75 1.16
C LEU A 238 -7.83 -11.99 0.34
N THR A 239 -9.03 -12.48 0.58
CA THR A 239 -9.61 -13.65 -0.08
C THR A 239 -9.55 -13.55 -1.60
N GLU A 240 -10.01 -12.45 -2.17
CA GLU A 240 -10.06 -12.28 -3.63
C GLU A 240 -8.66 -12.27 -4.27
N TRP A 241 -7.64 -11.77 -3.57
CA TRP A 241 -6.25 -11.87 -4.05
C TRP A 241 -5.81 -13.33 -4.16
N ILE A 242 -6.10 -14.14 -3.13
CA ILE A 242 -5.74 -15.56 -3.08
C ILE A 242 -6.51 -16.37 -4.14
N GLU A 243 -7.80 -16.13 -4.26
CA GLU A 243 -8.65 -16.77 -5.25
C GLU A 243 -8.22 -16.43 -6.68
N SER A 244 -7.88 -15.16 -6.95
CA SER A 244 -7.37 -14.71 -8.25
C SER A 244 -6.08 -15.44 -8.62
N ILE A 245 -5.14 -15.59 -7.68
CA ILE A 245 -3.90 -16.34 -7.90
C ILE A 245 -4.20 -17.79 -8.21
N SER A 246 -5.01 -18.44 -7.38
CA SER A 246 -5.37 -19.85 -7.56
C SER A 246 -6.10 -20.12 -8.88
N ARG A 247 -6.95 -19.19 -9.31
CA ARG A 247 -7.74 -19.30 -10.53
C ARG A 247 -6.90 -19.11 -11.78
N SER A 248 -6.07 -18.06 -11.82
CA SER A 248 -5.50 -17.54 -13.07
C SER A 248 -3.95 -17.53 -13.10
N TYR A 249 -3.26 -17.63 -11.97
CA TYR A 249 -1.78 -17.42 -11.89
C TYR A 249 -1.09 -18.54 -11.11
N LYS A 250 -1.30 -19.81 -11.53
CA LYS A 250 -0.80 -21.01 -10.84
C LYS A 250 0.73 -21.16 -10.84
N ASP A 251 1.43 -20.46 -11.70
CA ASP A 251 2.89 -20.42 -11.81
C ASP A 251 3.56 -19.35 -10.94
N TRP A 252 2.77 -18.53 -10.26
CA TRP A 252 3.28 -17.51 -9.37
C TRP A 252 3.65 -18.08 -8.00
N ASP A 253 4.78 -17.66 -7.43
CA ASP A 253 5.13 -17.94 -6.04
C ASP A 253 4.35 -17.00 -5.10
N VAL A 254 3.85 -17.52 -3.98
CA VAL A 254 3.06 -16.76 -3.00
C VAL A 254 3.81 -16.69 -1.68
N TYR A 255 4.29 -15.51 -1.34
CA TYR A 255 5.00 -15.25 -0.09
C TYR A 255 4.08 -14.59 0.94
N MET A 256 3.96 -15.21 2.12
CA MET A 256 3.21 -14.65 3.25
C MET A 256 3.81 -15.10 4.57
N SER A 257 3.49 -14.38 5.64
CA SER A 257 4.01 -14.70 6.97
C SER A 257 3.34 -15.93 7.57
N GLU A 258 4.06 -16.66 8.43
CA GLU A 258 3.49 -17.75 9.22
C GLU A 258 2.36 -17.24 10.13
N TYR A 259 2.47 -16.00 10.64
CA TYR A 259 1.40 -15.36 11.40
C TYR A 259 0.09 -15.30 10.60
N LEU A 260 0.15 -14.86 9.34
CA LEU A 260 -1.04 -14.77 8.49
C LEU A 260 -1.67 -16.14 8.25
N LEU A 261 -0.85 -17.20 8.14
CA LEU A 261 -1.32 -18.57 7.99
C LEU A 261 -2.07 -19.09 9.22
N GLN A 262 -1.81 -18.54 10.40
CA GLN A 262 -2.35 -18.97 11.69
C GLN A 262 -3.40 -18.01 12.27
N SER A 263 -3.46 -16.77 11.82
CA SER A 263 -4.32 -15.71 12.40
C SER A 263 -5.82 -15.92 12.18
N GLY A 264 -6.20 -16.74 11.20
CA GLY A 264 -7.60 -16.89 10.76
C GLY A 264 -8.07 -15.80 9.79
N ASP A 265 -7.23 -14.83 9.44
CA ASP A 265 -7.53 -13.82 8.41
C ASP A 265 -7.65 -14.44 7.01
N VAL A 266 -7.01 -15.59 6.83
CA VAL A 266 -7.12 -16.48 5.65
C VAL A 266 -7.59 -17.84 6.14
N ASN A 267 -8.69 -18.34 5.59
CA ASN A 267 -9.22 -19.64 6.04
C ASN A 267 -8.47 -20.83 5.40
N GLN A 268 -8.65 -22.03 5.97
CA GLN A 268 -7.95 -23.24 5.51
C GLN A 268 -8.30 -23.63 4.07
N THR A 269 -9.50 -23.32 3.61
CA THR A 269 -9.93 -23.57 2.24
C THR A 269 -9.14 -22.70 1.25
N GLU A 270 -8.99 -21.41 1.55
CA GLU A 270 -8.20 -20.47 0.75
C GLU A 270 -6.72 -20.89 0.70
N LEU A 271 -6.15 -21.27 1.86
CA LEU A 271 -4.77 -21.75 1.94
C LEU A 271 -4.55 -23.04 1.12
N ALA A 272 -5.53 -23.94 1.12
CA ALA A 272 -5.47 -25.17 0.33
C ALA A 272 -5.40 -24.89 -1.18
N LEU A 273 -6.04 -23.81 -1.66
CA LEU A 273 -6.03 -23.41 -3.07
C LEU A 273 -4.62 -23.05 -3.58
N ILE A 274 -3.79 -22.46 -2.72
CA ILE A 274 -2.44 -21.96 -3.09
C ILE A 274 -1.30 -22.79 -2.49
N LYS A 275 -1.60 -23.96 -1.89
CA LYS A 275 -0.63 -24.77 -1.13
C LYS A 275 0.68 -25.04 -1.88
N GLN A 276 0.60 -25.32 -3.18
CA GLN A 276 1.80 -25.61 -3.99
C GLN A 276 2.66 -24.38 -4.30
N GLN A 277 2.05 -23.21 -4.30
CA GLN A 277 2.68 -21.92 -4.60
C GLN A 277 3.24 -21.24 -3.34
N LEU A 278 2.75 -21.70 -2.16
CA LEU A 278 3.01 -21.03 -0.89
C LEU A 278 4.47 -21.15 -0.44
N LYS A 279 5.06 -20.01 -0.09
CA LYS A 279 6.42 -19.85 0.42
C LYS A 279 6.37 -19.04 1.73
N PRO A 280 6.19 -19.69 2.89
CA PRO A 280 6.15 -18.98 4.17
C PRO A 280 7.43 -18.20 4.47
N ARG A 281 7.28 -16.98 5.02
CA ARG A 281 8.38 -16.11 5.45
C ARG A 281 7.99 -15.39 6.73
N GLU A 282 8.71 -15.64 7.82
CA GLU A 282 8.38 -15.05 9.13
C GLU A 282 8.46 -13.52 9.11
N ASP A 283 9.48 -12.98 8.46
CA ASP A 283 9.78 -11.55 8.45
C ASP A 283 8.74 -10.69 7.67
N LEU A 284 7.74 -11.28 7.00
CA LEU A 284 6.68 -10.54 6.31
C LEU A 284 5.52 -10.11 7.24
N HIS A 285 5.69 -10.22 8.56
CA HIS A 285 4.72 -9.73 9.55
C HIS A 285 5.37 -8.76 10.52
N LEU A 286 4.85 -7.53 10.59
CA LEU A 286 5.30 -6.50 11.50
C LEU A 286 4.57 -6.64 12.84
N LYS A 287 5.26 -7.13 13.84
CA LYS A 287 4.71 -7.46 15.16
C LYS A 287 4.49 -6.22 16.03
N MET A 288 5.33 -5.18 15.85
CA MET A 288 5.33 -4.00 16.72
C MET A 288 4.79 -2.76 16.03
N SER A 289 3.94 -2.00 16.73
CA SER A 289 3.52 -0.69 16.27
C SER A 289 4.64 0.34 16.50
N MET A 290 4.95 1.14 15.48
CA MET A 290 5.85 2.31 15.62
C MET A 290 5.18 3.45 16.42
N ARG A 291 3.86 3.42 16.52
CA ARG A 291 3.12 4.32 17.40
C ARG A 291 3.30 3.85 18.84
N SER A 292 3.39 4.78 19.77
CA SER A 292 3.65 4.46 21.19
C SER A 292 2.74 3.33 21.71
N PHE A 293 3.21 2.56 22.70
CA PHE A 293 2.43 1.54 23.42
C PHE A 293 1.03 2.01 23.87
N ARG A 294 0.90 3.32 24.11
CA ARG A 294 -0.39 3.93 24.46
C ARG A 294 -1.40 3.89 23.34
N SER A 295 -0.99 4.01 22.08
CA SER A 295 -1.92 3.96 20.94
C SER A 295 -2.42 2.55 20.63
N GLU A 296 -1.66 1.51 20.97
CA GLU A 296 -2.09 0.12 20.84
C GLU A 296 -3.20 -0.19 21.84
N LYS A 297 -3.01 0.17 23.12
CA LYS A 297 -4.04 0.03 24.17
C LYS A 297 -5.31 0.84 23.85
N VAL A 298 -5.17 2.04 23.27
CA VAL A 298 -6.32 2.83 22.81
C VAL A 298 -7.08 2.09 21.70
N SER A 299 -6.38 1.49 20.75
CA SER A 299 -7.02 0.71 19.68
C SER A 299 -7.74 -0.52 20.23
N ILE A 300 -7.13 -1.24 21.16
CA ILE A 300 -7.76 -2.38 21.85
C ILE A 300 -9.02 -1.92 22.58
N PHE A 301 -8.92 -0.86 23.39
CA PHE A 301 -10.06 -0.29 24.11
C PHE A 301 -11.22 0.10 23.19
N VAL A 302 -10.93 0.79 22.07
CA VAL A 302 -11.95 1.19 21.10
C VAL A 302 -12.61 -0.02 20.46
N ASN A 303 -11.85 -1.05 20.08
CA ASN A 303 -12.40 -2.28 19.52
C ASN A 303 -13.30 -3.02 20.51
N GLN A 304 -12.86 -3.16 21.78
CA GLN A 304 -13.67 -3.76 22.85
C GLN A 304 -14.96 -2.97 23.09
N LEU A 305 -14.88 -1.63 23.08
CA LEU A 305 -16.04 -0.76 23.25
C LEU A 305 -17.05 -0.94 22.10
N LEU A 306 -16.58 -0.99 20.86
CA LEU A 306 -17.42 -1.20 19.70
C LEU A 306 -18.01 -2.62 19.64
N ALA A 307 -17.28 -3.61 20.13
CA ALA A 307 -17.75 -5.00 20.27
C ALA A 307 -18.67 -5.22 21.49
N LEU A 308 -18.95 -4.16 22.28
CA LEU A 308 -19.76 -4.21 23.51
C LEU A 308 -19.19 -5.12 24.60
N GLN A 309 -17.88 -5.34 24.60
CA GLN A 309 -17.15 -6.12 25.61
C GLN A 309 -16.87 -5.24 26.82
N LYS A 310 -17.86 -5.06 27.68
CA LYS A 310 -17.86 -4.06 28.76
C LYS A 310 -16.75 -4.31 29.80
N GLU A 311 -16.55 -5.55 30.19
CA GLU A 311 -15.61 -5.92 31.22
C GLU A 311 -14.16 -5.73 30.76
N GLU A 312 -13.84 -6.23 29.60
CA GLU A 312 -12.54 -6.09 28.97
C GLU A 312 -12.20 -4.62 28.67
N ALA A 313 -13.16 -3.86 28.13
CA ALA A 313 -12.99 -2.43 27.90
C ALA A 313 -12.73 -1.66 29.19
N THR A 314 -13.38 -2.04 30.31
CA THR A 314 -13.17 -1.41 31.63
C THR A 314 -11.75 -1.69 32.14
N GLU A 315 -11.26 -2.91 32.01
CA GLU A 315 -9.88 -3.23 32.40
C GLU A 315 -8.85 -2.49 31.54
N THR A 316 -9.03 -2.50 30.23
CA THR A 316 -8.11 -1.78 29.32
C THR A 316 -8.12 -0.28 29.59
N LEU A 317 -9.27 0.31 29.93
CA LEU A 317 -9.37 1.73 30.27
C LEU A 317 -8.56 2.11 31.51
N LYS A 318 -8.45 1.25 32.51
CA LYS A 318 -7.61 1.49 33.68
C LYS A 318 -6.14 1.62 33.34
N GLU A 319 -5.68 0.93 32.30
CA GLU A 319 -4.31 1.01 31.83
C GLU A 319 -4.04 2.28 30.99
N LEU A 320 -5.09 3.02 30.63
CA LEU A 320 -5.04 4.28 29.87
C LEU A 320 -5.15 5.53 30.74
N GLU A 321 -4.85 5.44 32.07
CA GLU A 321 -5.08 6.48 33.08
C GLU A 321 -4.67 7.92 32.72
N ASN A 322 -3.74 8.11 31.80
CA ASN A 322 -3.28 9.43 31.38
C ASN A 322 -3.56 9.73 29.90
N TYR A 323 -4.42 8.95 29.26
CA TYR A 323 -4.77 9.20 27.86
C TYR A 323 -6.08 10.00 27.78
N PRO A 324 -6.11 11.17 27.11
CA PRO A 324 -7.27 12.04 27.08
C PRO A 324 -8.36 11.48 26.17
N ILE A 325 -9.17 10.57 26.68
CA ILE A 325 -10.36 10.02 26.00
C ILE A 325 -11.61 10.56 26.67
N VAL A 326 -12.52 11.12 25.88
CA VAL A 326 -13.84 11.55 26.34
C VAL A 326 -14.92 11.10 25.36
N LEU A 327 -16.10 10.79 25.86
CA LEU A 327 -17.26 10.44 25.06
C LEU A 327 -18.36 11.48 25.29
N THR A 328 -18.91 12.03 24.23
CA THR A 328 -20.03 12.97 24.28
C THR A 328 -20.95 12.79 23.10
N ARG A 329 -22.26 13.09 23.31
CA ARG A 329 -23.25 13.18 22.20
C ARG A 329 -23.43 14.60 21.67
N SER A 330 -22.71 15.57 22.23
CA SER A 330 -22.79 16.96 21.82
C SER A 330 -21.56 17.34 21.01
N LEU A 331 -21.76 17.69 19.75
CA LEU A 331 -20.67 18.15 18.88
C LEU A 331 -20.02 19.44 19.41
N ASP A 332 -20.80 20.34 19.99
CA ASP A 332 -20.28 21.61 20.53
C ASP A 332 -19.41 21.36 21.75
N LYS A 333 -19.81 20.44 22.65
CA LYS A 333 -18.96 20.01 23.77
C LYS A 333 -17.69 19.35 23.31
N ALA A 334 -17.73 18.52 22.25
CA ALA A 334 -16.54 17.92 21.66
C ALA A 334 -15.57 18.98 21.13
N LYS A 335 -16.09 19.96 20.37
CA LYS A 335 -15.28 21.08 19.83
C LYS A 335 -14.69 21.94 20.94
N GLN A 336 -15.45 22.21 21.99
CA GLN A 336 -14.97 22.98 23.13
C GLN A 336 -13.84 22.24 23.84
N TRP A 337 -14.05 20.95 24.16
CA TRP A 337 -13.02 20.12 24.80
C TRP A 337 -11.72 20.07 24.01
N LEU A 338 -11.80 19.90 22.69
CA LEU A 338 -10.61 19.91 21.82
C LEU A 338 -9.85 21.24 21.89
N ARG A 339 -10.56 22.39 21.89
CA ARG A 339 -9.92 23.72 22.02
C ARG A 339 -9.25 23.94 23.35
N GLU A 340 -9.85 23.43 24.42
CA GLU A 340 -9.31 23.57 25.80
C GLU A 340 -8.10 22.69 26.06
N HIS A 341 -7.98 21.55 25.35
CA HIS A 341 -6.92 20.58 25.57
C HIS A 341 -5.79 20.61 24.53
N ALA A 342 -5.98 21.25 23.38
CA ALA A 342 -4.92 21.43 22.40
C ALA A 342 -3.85 22.40 22.89
N ARG A 343 -2.57 22.03 22.82
CA ARG A 343 -1.45 22.80 23.34
C ARG A 343 -0.46 23.16 22.23
N GLY A 344 0.01 24.39 22.25
CA GLY A 344 1.07 24.84 21.37
C GLY A 344 0.73 24.68 19.89
N SER A 345 1.52 23.92 19.16
CA SER A 345 1.35 23.64 17.73
C SER A 345 0.41 22.48 17.42
N GLU A 346 -0.20 21.86 18.44
CA GLU A 346 -1.15 20.75 18.24
C GLU A 346 -2.33 21.19 17.38
N ARG A 347 -2.71 20.35 16.44
CA ARG A 347 -3.86 20.56 15.58
C ARG A 347 -4.93 19.53 15.90
N PHE A 348 -6.17 19.97 15.84
CA PHE A 348 -7.33 19.11 16.08
C PHE A 348 -8.32 19.25 14.94
N GLY A 349 -9.14 18.22 14.76
CA GLY A 349 -10.16 18.18 13.72
C GLY A 349 -11.24 17.16 14.05
N LEU A 350 -12.24 17.10 13.20
CA LEU A 350 -13.29 16.11 13.25
C LEU A 350 -13.14 15.15 12.09
N LEU A 351 -13.30 13.87 12.38
CA LEU A 351 -13.38 12.81 11.38
C LEU A 351 -14.80 12.30 11.33
N ALA A 352 -15.33 12.15 10.13
CA ALA A 352 -16.64 11.57 9.90
C ALA A 352 -16.56 10.58 8.76
N SER A 353 -17.48 9.62 8.73
CA SER A 353 -17.68 8.77 7.56
C SER A 353 -18.13 9.61 6.37
N SER A 354 -17.74 9.22 5.16
CA SER A 354 -18.22 9.85 3.91
C SER A 354 -19.73 9.73 3.72
N LYS A 355 -20.40 8.93 4.55
CA LYS A 355 -21.85 8.72 4.57
C LYS A 355 -22.54 9.33 5.81
N ALA A 356 -21.80 10.09 6.63
CA ALA A 356 -22.32 10.74 7.84
C ALA A 356 -23.04 12.06 7.52
#